data_cf2b8794716135d0286d361d6c26abaa
#
_entry.id   cf2b8794716135d0286d361d6c26abaa
#
_cell.length_a   1.000
_cell.length_b   1.000
_cell.length_c   1.000
_cell.angle_alpha   90.00
_cell.angle_beta   90.00
_cell.angle_gamma   90.00
#
_symmetry.space_group_name_H-M   'P 1'
#
loop_
_entity.id
_entity.type
_entity.pdbx_description
1 polymer ?
#
loop_
_entity_poly.entity_id
_entity_poly.type
_entity_poly.pdbx_seq_one_letter_code
_entity_poly.pdbx_strand_id
1 'polypeptide(L)'
;MGFLESDVRHGGCRRIAGLTTPPNAITIHNLRQARAALAAAAATQRPVTVLSAPVASAAAGPAWFTAVVEQASISYPDAQFRAVLDCGALPGGALAALRHGLKAIRYDGPQWRKIQDIAAQSGAIVLKRRPQSLDLMTLSGDDDAIIDACREWLSAE
;
A
#
# COMPACT_ATOMS: atom_id res chain seq x y z
N MET A 1 32.94 -5.86 -1.25
CA MET A 1 32.25 -6.40 -2.40
C MET A 1 30.85 -5.79 -2.44
N GLY A 2 30.64 -4.82 -3.32
CA GLY A 2 29.37 -4.11 -3.43
C GLY A 2 28.39 -4.92 -4.24
N PHE A 3 27.23 -5.23 -3.68
CA PHE A 3 26.07 -5.61 -4.46
C PHE A 3 25.48 -4.33 -5.07
N LEU A 4 25.62 -4.21 -6.39
CA LEU A 4 24.91 -3.21 -7.16
C LEU A 4 23.42 -3.58 -7.19
N GLU A 5 22.65 -2.88 -6.38
CA GLU A 5 21.20 -2.84 -6.57
C GLU A 5 20.91 -2.26 -7.96
N SER A 6 20.36 -3.10 -8.81
CA SER A 6 19.82 -2.64 -10.07
C SER A 6 18.59 -1.78 -9.77
N ASP A 7 18.81 -0.48 -9.81
CA ASP A 7 17.81 0.58 -9.76
C ASP A 7 16.88 0.45 -10.97
N VAL A 8 15.79 -0.26 -10.84
CA VAL A 8 14.73 -0.31 -11.85
C VAL A 8 13.94 0.98 -11.75
N ARG A 9 14.43 2.00 -12.43
CA ARG A 9 13.73 3.27 -12.63
C ARG A 9 12.52 3.05 -13.54
N HIS A 10 11.37 2.84 -12.93
CA HIS A 10 10.10 3.10 -13.56
C HIS A 10 9.44 4.23 -12.78
N GLY A 11 9.46 5.43 -13.36
CA GLY A 11 8.72 6.60 -12.91
C GLY A 11 8.86 6.96 -11.43
N GLY A 12 9.95 7.62 -11.07
CA GLY A 12 10.10 8.55 -9.93
C GLY A 12 9.67 8.18 -8.52
N CYS A 13 8.89 7.15 -8.32
CA CYS A 13 8.35 6.79 -7.01
C CYS A 13 9.15 5.67 -6.36
N ARG A 14 9.75 5.93 -5.21
CA ARG A 14 10.49 4.91 -4.46
C ARG A 14 9.53 4.01 -3.71
N ARG A 15 9.23 2.85 -4.29
CA ARG A 15 8.57 1.77 -3.55
C ARG A 15 9.55 1.19 -2.53
N ILE A 16 9.13 1.12 -1.27
CA ILE A 16 9.96 0.53 -0.23
C ILE A 16 9.86 -0.99 -0.33
N ALA A 17 11.00 -1.62 -0.65
CA ALA A 17 11.14 -3.07 -0.61
C ALA A 17 11.80 -3.50 0.72
N GLY A 18 11.40 -4.63 1.26
CA GLY A 18 12.14 -5.30 2.34
C GLY A 18 11.81 -4.92 3.78
N LEU A 19 10.87 -4.01 4.04
CA LEU A 19 10.42 -3.76 5.40
C LEU A 19 9.48 -4.87 5.89
N THR A 20 9.84 -5.57 6.94
CA THR A 20 9.02 -6.61 7.56
C THR A 20 7.84 -6.04 8.34
N THR A 21 7.98 -4.84 8.88
CA THR A 21 6.91 -4.11 9.57
C THR A 21 6.44 -2.99 8.67
N PRO A 22 5.15 -2.91 8.34
CA PRO A 22 4.64 -1.81 7.53
C PRO A 22 4.81 -0.49 8.29
N PRO A 23 5.30 0.57 7.63
CA PRO A 23 5.26 1.91 8.20
C PRO A 23 3.81 2.35 8.43
N ASN A 24 3.61 3.46 9.12
CA ASN A 24 2.30 4.00 9.44
C ASN A 24 1.33 3.87 8.28
N ALA A 25 0.26 3.12 8.49
CA ALA A 25 -0.67 2.78 7.42
C ALA A 25 -1.79 3.83 7.33
N ILE A 26 -2.18 4.13 6.09
CA ILE A 26 -3.33 4.98 5.79
C ILE A 26 -4.25 4.20 4.87
N THR A 27 -5.51 4.04 5.26
CA THR A 27 -6.53 3.37 4.46
C THR A 27 -7.17 4.37 3.50
N ILE A 28 -7.12 4.01 2.21
CA ILE A 28 -7.67 4.82 1.13
C ILE A 28 -8.82 4.09 0.43
N HIS A 29 -9.78 4.87 -0.09
CA HIS A 29 -10.97 4.35 -0.77
C HIS A 29 -11.12 4.90 -2.20
N ASN A 30 -10.33 5.90 -2.57
CA ASN A 30 -10.37 6.53 -3.88
C ASN A 30 -9.06 7.24 -4.21
N LEU A 31 -8.97 7.77 -5.44
CA LEU A 31 -7.77 8.45 -5.93
C LEU A 31 -7.43 9.73 -5.13
N ARG A 32 -8.44 10.50 -4.74
CA ARG A 32 -8.26 11.72 -3.93
C ARG A 32 -7.55 11.40 -2.62
N GLN A 33 -7.99 10.36 -1.94
CA GLN A 33 -7.41 9.91 -0.68
C GLN A 33 -5.99 9.31 -0.87
N ALA A 34 -5.77 8.56 -1.95
CA ALA A 34 -4.43 8.07 -2.28
C ALA A 34 -3.45 9.23 -2.51
N ARG A 35 -3.86 10.27 -3.21
CA ARG A 35 -3.06 11.49 -3.39
C ARG A 35 -2.75 12.19 -2.07
N ALA A 36 -3.73 12.29 -1.18
CA ALA A 36 -3.52 12.90 0.14
C ALA A 36 -2.49 12.14 0.98
N ALA A 37 -2.57 10.82 0.99
CA ALA A 37 -1.60 9.97 1.70
C ALA A 37 -0.17 10.14 1.15
N LEU A 38 -0.01 10.16 -0.18
CA LEU A 38 1.29 10.33 -0.81
C LEU A 38 1.82 11.76 -0.68
N ALA A 39 0.95 12.77 -0.73
CA ALA A 39 1.33 14.16 -0.46
C ALA A 39 1.92 14.32 0.94
N ALA A 40 1.27 13.72 1.94
CA ALA A 40 1.75 13.72 3.31
C ALA A 40 3.10 12.99 3.46
N ALA A 41 3.26 11.83 2.82
CA ALA A 41 4.51 11.09 2.83
C ALA A 41 5.67 11.89 2.21
N ALA A 42 5.42 12.54 1.08
CA ALA A 42 6.40 13.39 0.43
C ALA A 42 6.78 14.61 1.31
N ALA A 43 5.79 15.27 1.89
CA ALA A 43 6.02 16.46 2.73
C ALA A 43 6.76 16.14 4.03
N THR A 44 6.47 15.01 4.66
CA THR A 44 7.11 14.59 5.91
C THR A 44 8.40 13.81 5.69
N GLN A 45 8.69 13.40 4.46
CA GLN A 45 9.78 12.48 4.12
C GLN A 45 9.74 11.17 4.92
N ARG A 46 8.54 10.74 5.29
CA ARG A 46 8.28 9.49 6.00
C ARG A 46 7.56 8.50 5.09
N PRO A 47 7.96 7.22 5.13
CA PRO A 47 7.28 6.20 4.34
C PRO A 47 5.86 5.96 4.85
N VAL A 48 4.96 5.64 3.92
CA VAL A 48 3.57 5.31 4.22
C VAL A 48 3.18 3.95 3.64
N THR A 49 2.41 3.19 4.39
CA THR A 49 1.68 2.03 3.84
C THR A 49 0.31 2.49 3.36
N VAL A 50 0.13 2.51 2.05
CA VAL A 50 -1.17 2.77 1.43
C VAL A 50 -1.97 1.48 1.46
N LEU A 51 -2.97 1.42 2.32
CA LEU A 51 -3.78 0.24 2.57
C LEU A 51 -5.16 0.41 1.94
N SER A 52 -5.65 -0.61 1.27
CA SER A 52 -7.01 -0.60 0.75
C SER A 52 -8.05 -0.78 1.87
N ALA A 53 -9.31 -0.53 1.55
CA ALA A 53 -10.43 -0.93 2.40
C ALA A 53 -10.40 -2.45 2.70
N PRO A 54 -11.00 -2.91 3.81
CA PRO A 54 -11.11 -4.33 4.07
C PRO A 54 -11.74 -5.10 2.90
N VAL A 55 -11.12 -6.23 2.53
CA VAL A 55 -11.61 -7.12 1.47
C VAL A 55 -11.80 -6.41 0.11
N ALA A 56 -11.04 -5.36 -0.16
CA ALA A 56 -11.14 -4.60 -1.41
C ALA A 56 -10.81 -5.44 -2.65
N SER A 57 -10.08 -6.54 -2.51
CA SER A 57 -9.82 -7.49 -3.61
C SER A 57 -11.10 -8.05 -4.22
N ALA A 58 -12.16 -8.21 -3.44
CA ALA A 58 -13.45 -8.71 -3.91
C ALA A 58 -14.34 -7.60 -4.48
N ALA A 59 -14.26 -6.39 -3.93
CA ALA A 59 -15.14 -5.29 -4.31
C ALA A 59 -14.66 -4.54 -5.56
N ALA A 60 -13.39 -4.16 -5.60
CA ALA A 60 -12.82 -3.33 -6.66
C ALA A 60 -11.71 -4.04 -7.45
N GLY A 61 -11.06 -5.01 -6.83
CA GLY A 61 -10.02 -5.83 -7.44
C GLY A 61 -8.64 -5.21 -7.48
N PRO A 62 -7.61 -6.05 -7.77
CA PRO A 62 -6.21 -5.61 -7.76
C PRO A 62 -5.89 -4.61 -8.87
N ALA A 63 -6.52 -4.71 -10.04
CA ALA A 63 -6.29 -3.80 -11.15
C ALA A 63 -6.68 -2.36 -10.81
N TRP A 64 -7.84 -2.17 -10.20
CA TRP A 64 -8.30 -0.86 -9.74
C TRP A 64 -7.36 -0.28 -8.69
N PHE A 65 -7.02 -1.06 -7.67
CA PHE A 65 -6.15 -0.60 -6.59
C PHE A 65 -4.77 -0.19 -7.11
N THR A 66 -4.17 -1.00 -7.97
CA THR A 66 -2.89 -0.70 -8.61
C THR A 66 -2.97 0.60 -9.42
N ALA A 67 -4.02 0.77 -10.23
CA ALA A 67 -4.21 1.96 -11.06
C ALA A 67 -4.37 3.22 -10.19
N VAL A 68 -5.12 3.16 -9.10
CA VAL A 68 -5.29 4.29 -8.18
C VAL A 68 -3.96 4.71 -7.54
N VAL A 69 -3.19 3.75 -7.05
CA VAL A 69 -1.92 4.04 -6.40
C VAL A 69 -0.88 4.55 -7.41
N GLU A 70 -0.82 3.96 -8.58
CA GLU A 70 0.08 4.41 -9.65
C GLU A 70 -0.27 5.82 -10.11
N GLN A 71 -1.54 6.12 -10.33
CA GLN A 71 -2.00 7.45 -10.73
C GLN A 71 -1.68 8.50 -9.64
N ALA A 72 -1.86 8.16 -8.38
CA ALA A 72 -1.50 9.05 -7.28
C ALA A 72 0.02 9.31 -7.21
N SER A 73 0.83 8.28 -7.46
CA SER A 73 2.29 8.37 -7.38
C SER A 73 2.91 9.29 -8.44
N ILE A 74 2.24 9.49 -9.57
CA ILE A 74 2.70 10.42 -10.62
C ILE A 74 2.82 11.85 -10.07
N SER A 75 1.89 12.26 -9.22
CA SER A 75 1.89 13.61 -8.64
C SER A 75 2.92 13.79 -7.51
N TYR A 76 3.39 12.70 -6.92
CA TYR A 76 4.30 12.73 -5.76
C TYR A 76 5.47 11.76 -5.95
N PRO A 77 6.39 12.05 -6.89
CA PRO A 77 7.49 11.14 -7.23
C PRO A 77 8.47 10.89 -6.09
N ASP A 78 8.55 11.80 -5.12
CA ASP A 78 9.44 11.68 -3.96
C ASP A 78 8.81 10.91 -2.79
N ALA A 79 7.52 10.58 -2.87
CA ALA A 79 6.85 9.83 -1.82
C ALA A 79 7.39 8.40 -1.73
N GLN A 80 7.76 7.99 -0.53
CA GLN A 80 8.11 6.60 -0.24
C GLN A 80 6.87 5.87 0.27
N PHE A 81 6.46 4.81 -0.42
CA PHE A 81 5.26 4.09 -0.02
C PHE A 81 5.33 2.59 -0.32
N ARG A 82 4.49 1.86 0.37
CA ARG A 82 4.14 0.47 0.07
C ARG A 82 2.63 0.38 -0.10
N ALA A 83 2.19 -0.22 -1.20
CA ALA A 83 0.78 -0.48 -1.43
C ALA A 83 0.41 -1.89 -0.93
N VAL A 84 -0.60 -1.99 -0.09
CA VAL A 84 -1.10 -3.25 0.46
C VAL A 84 -2.57 -3.40 0.11
N LEU A 85 -2.90 -4.42 -0.68
CA LEU A 85 -4.29 -4.79 -0.97
C LEU A 85 -4.79 -5.77 0.09
N ASP A 86 -5.89 -5.42 0.73
CA ASP A 86 -6.56 -6.31 1.68
C ASP A 86 -7.41 -7.33 0.93
N CYS A 87 -7.02 -8.60 1.03
CA CYS A 87 -7.72 -9.73 0.42
C CYS A 87 -8.61 -10.49 1.42
N GLY A 88 -8.63 -10.08 2.69
CA GLY A 88 -9.39 -10.77 3.73
C GLY A 88 -9.00 -12.23 3.84
N ALA A 89 -10.01 -13.10 3.85
CA ALA A 89 -9.83 -14.56 3.89
C ALA A 89 -10.08 -15.23 2.53
N LEU A 90 -10.01 -14.48 1.43
CA LEU A 90 -10.35 -14.94 0.09
C LEU A 90 -9.11 -15.39 -0.70
N PRO A 91 -8.87 -16.70 -0.88
CA PRO A 91 -7.69 -17.19 -1.59
C PRO A 91 -7.64 -16.72 -3.04
N GLY A 92 -8.79 -16.68 -3.73
CA GLY A 92 -8.89 -16.20 -5.11
C GLY A 92 -8.46 -14.74 -5.25
N GLY A 93 -8.85 -13.88 -4.30
CA GLY A 93 -8.43 -12.48 -4.25
C GLY A 93 -6.93 -12.34 -4.03
N ALA A 94 -6.36 -13.12 -3.12
CA ALA A 94 -4.92 -13.13 -2.87
C ALA A 94 -4.12 -13.56 -4.11
N LEU A 95 -4.53 -14.65 -4.76
CA LEU A 95 -3.88 -15.13 -5.99
C LEU A 95 -4.00 -14.12 -7.14
N ALA A 96 -5.18 -13.51 -7.32
CA ALA A 96 -5.38 -12.47 -8.33
C ALA A 96 -4.47 -11.27 -8.09
N ALA A 97 -4.34 -10.83 -6.84
CA ALA A 97 -3.45 -9.73 -6.47
C ALA A 97 -1.98 -10.04 -6.79
N LEU A 98 -1.52 -11.23 -6.44
CA LEU A 98 -0.14 -11.67 -6.73
C LEU A 98 0.12 -11.80 -8.24
N ARG A 99 -0.82 -12.36 -9.00
CA ARG A 99 -0.73 -12.43 -10.47
C ARG A 99 -0.68 -11.05 -11.11
N HIS A 100 -1.36 -10.08 -10.51
CA HIS A 100 -1.35 -8.69 -10.98
C HIS A 100 -0.06 -7.95 -10.62
N GLY A 101 0.85 -8.59 -9.90
CA GLY A 101 2.16 -8.05 -9.57
C GLY A 101 2.22 -7.23 -8.30
N LEU A 102 1.20 -7.25 -7.46
CA LEU A 102 1.25 -6.61 -6.14
C LEU A 102 2.33 -7.25 -5.27
N LYS A 103 3.14 -6.42 -4.63
CA LYS A 103 4.28 -6.85 -3.80
C LYS A 103 3.95 -6.94 -2.33
N ALA A 104 2.75 -6.53 -1.93
CA ALA A 104 2.26 -6.69 -0.58
C ALA A 104 0.75 -6.87 -0.58
N ILE A 105 0.28 -7.87 0.15
CA ILE A 105 -1.13 -8.15 0.35
C ILE A 105 -1.39 -8.43 1.82
N ARG A 106 -2.62 -8.18 2.26
CA ARG A 106 -3.10 -8.66 3.55
C ARG A 106 -4.02 -9.85 3.31
N TYR A 107 -3.75 -10.97 3.96
CA TYR A 107 -4.51 -12.20 3.81
C TYR A 107 -4.44 -13.04 5.08
N ASP A 108 -5.58 -13.51 5.58
CA ASP A 108 -5.69 -14.34 6.80
C ASP A 108 -6.57 -15.58 6.62
N GLY A 109 -6.80 -15.98 5.37
CA GLY A 109 -7.68 -17.10 5.04
C GLY A 109 -7.01 -18.47 5.11
N PRO A 110 -7.72 -19.51 4.60
CA PRO A 110 -7.22 -20.87 4.55
C PRO A 110 -5.99 -20.98 3.65
N GLN A 111 -5.17 -22.00 3.90
CA GLN A 111 -3.95 -22.27 3.14
C GLN A 111 -2.93 -21.10 3.19
N TRP A 112 -2.89 -20.41 4.28
CA TRP A 112 -1.97 -19.29 4.52
C TRP A 112 -0.55 -19.56 4.04
N ARG A 113 0.04 -20.70 4.41
CA ARG A 113 1.40 -21.05 4.06
C ARG A 113 1.60 -21.16 2.54
N LYS A 114 0.63 -21.73 1.82
CA LYS A 114 0.69 -21.82 0.35
C LYS A 114 0.66 -20.44 -0.31
N ILE A 115 -0.20 -19.56 0.17
CA ILE A 115 -0.26 -18.17 -0.33
C ILE A 115 1.05 -17.46 -0.03
N GLN A 116 1.61 -17.64 1.16
CA GLN A 116 2.89 -17.06 1.53
C GLN A 116 4.04 -17.57 0.65
N ASP A 117 4.08 -18.87 0.35
CA ASP A 117 5.10 -19.46 -0.53
C ASP A 117 5.00 -18.92 -1.96
N ILE A 118 3.77 -18.79 -2.49
CA ILE A 118 3.53 -18.21 -3.82
C ILE A 118 3.96 -16.73 -3.84
N ALA A 119 3.64 -15.98 -2.81
CA ALA A 119 4.06 -14.58 -2.68
C ALA A 119 5.59 -14.46 -2.67
N ALA A 120 6.27 -15.29 -1.89
CA ALA A 120 7.72 -15.29 -1.79
C ALA A 120 8.41 -15.54 -3.15
N GLN A 121 7.85 -16.40 -3.99
CA GLN A 121 8.38 -16.68 -5.33
C GLN A 121 8.38 -15.44 -6.24
N SER A 122 7.46 -14.51 -6.03
CA SER A 122 7.38 -13.24 -6.77
C SER A 122 8.01 -12.04 -6.03
N GLY A 123 8.67 -12.29 -4.89
CA GLY A 123 9.23 -11.23 -4.05
C GLY A 123 8.16 -10.39 -3.32
N ALA A 124 6.96 -10.94 -3.15
CA ALA A 124 5.88 -10.30 -2.43
C ALA A 124 5.82 -10.75 -0.97
N ILE A 125 5.24 -9.91 -0.13
CA ILE A 125 4.98 -10.22 1.28
C ILE A 125 3.50 -10.37 1.56
N VAL A 126 3.16 -11.17 2.57
CA VAL A 126 1.79 -11.38 3.01
C VAL A 126 1.68 -10.99 4.48
N LEU A 127 0.84 -10.01 4.77
CA LEU A 127 0.51 -9.59 6.12
C LEU A 127 -0.69 -10.41 6.60
N LYS A 128 -0.53 -11.12 7.71
CA LYS A 128 -1.64 -11.88 8.29
C LYS A 128 -2.63 -10.97 9.02
N ARG A 129 -2.10 -9.97 9.73
CA ARG A 129 -2.93 -9.01 10.46
C ARG A 129 -3.04 -7.72 9.68
N ARG A 130 -4.24 -7.14 9.72
CA ARG A 130 -4.44 -5.79 9.20
C ARG A 130 -3.73 -4.80 10.11
N PRO A 131 -2.81 -3.96 9.60
CA PRO A 131 -2.16 -2.96 10.41
C PRO A 131 -3.17 -1.91 10.89
N GLN A 132 -2.89 -1.33 12.05
CA GLN A 132 -3.61 -0.14 12.49
C GLN A 132 -3.39 0.99 11.48
N SER A 133 -4.44 1.67 11.09
CA SER A 133 -4.38 2.68 10.05
C SER A 133 -5.28 3.87 10.34
N LEU A 134 -4.90 5.01 9.79
CA LEU A 134 -5.80 6.14 9.66
C LEU A 134 -6.74 5.86 8.47
N ASP A 135 -8.04 5.74 8.73
CA ASP A 135 -9.02 5.52 7.67
C ASP A 135 -9.57 6.85 7.16
N LEU A 136 -9.24 7.20 5.92
CA LEU A 136 -9.61 8.49 5.35
C LEU A 136 -11.12 8.60 5.05
N MET A 137 -11.86 7.50 5.06
CA MET A 137 -13.32 7.53 4.95
C MET A 137 -13.97 8.19 6.17
N THR A 138 -13.32 8.15 7.32
CA THR A 138 -13.83 8.75 8.56
C THR A 138 -13.57 10.25 8.67
N LEU A 139 -12.77 10.80 7.76
CA LEU A 139 -12.41 12.21 7.75
C LEU A 139 -13.34 13.02 6.84
N SER A 140 -13.63 14.25 7.26
CA SER A 140 -14.34 15.25 6.48
C SER A 140 -13.47 16.48 6.32
N GLY A 141 -13.73 17.28 5.29
CA GLY A 141 -13.00 18.50 5.00
C GLY A 141 -12.51 18.57 3.57
N ASP A 142 -11.76 19.62 3.28
CA ASP A 142 -11.10 19.81 2.00
C ASP A 142 -9.80 18.98 1.90
N ASP A 143 -9.14 19.07 0.76
CA ASP A 143 -7.93 18.30 0.52
C ASP A 143 -6.81 18.66 1.51
N ASP A 144 -6.68 19.93 1.86
CA ASP A 144 -5.64 20.39 2.78
C ASP A 144 -5.85 19.83 4.18
N ALA A 145 -7.10 19.80 4.66
CA ALA A 145 -7.42 19.23 5.96
C ALA A 145 -7.14 17.73 6.02
N ILE A 146 -7.42 17.00 4.95
CA ILE A 146 -7.13 15.56 4.86
C ILE A 146 -5.62 15.31 4.81
N ILE A 147 -4.87 16.10 4.03
CA ILE A 147 -3.42 16.02 3.97
C ILE A 147 -2.79 16.31 5.32
N ASP A 148 -3.26 17.32 6.03
CA ASP A 148 -2.76 17.69 7.37
C ASP A 148 -3.00 16.55 8.37
N ALA A 149 -4.18 15.92 8.36
CA ALA A 149 -4.47 14.74 9.19
C ALA A 149 -3.51 13.58 8.87
N CYS A 150 -3.22 13.34 7.60
CA CYS A 150 -2.23 12.34 7.19
C CYS A 150 -0.82 12.69 7.68
N ARG A 151 -0.43 13.96 7.60
CA ARG A 151 0.89 14.42 8.09
C ARG A 151 1.02 14.22 9.60
N GLU A 152 0.00 14.57 10.36
CA GLU A 152 -0.02 14.33 11.81
C GLU A 152 0.09 12.84 12.13
N TRP A 153 -0.67 12.00 11.42
CA TRP A 153 -0.62 10.55 11.59
C TRP A 153 0.78 9.98 11.31
N LEU A 154 1.41 10.38 10.21
CA LEU A 154 2.75 9.92 9.84
C LEU A 154 3.85 10.45 10.77
N SER A 155 3.61 11.57 11.43
CA SER A 155 4.56 12.20 12.36
C SER A 155 4.41 11.70 13.80
N ALA A 156 3.30 11.06 14.12
CA ALA A 156 3.09 10.43 15.42
C ALA A 156 3.97 9.16 15.55
N GLU A 157 4.73 9.07 16.64
CA GLU A 157 5.54 7.89 17.00
C GLU A 157 4.82 7.00 18.00
#